data_b9f8943eb320c9a82a224a071dbad217
#
_entry.id   b9f8943eb320c9a82a224a071dbad217
#
_cell.length_a   1.000
_cell.length_b   1.000
_cell.length_c   1.000
_cell.angle_alpha   90.00
_cell.angle_beta   90.00
_cell.angle_gamma   90.00
#
_symmetry.space_group_name_H-M   'P 1'
#
loop_
_entity.id
_entity.type
_entity.pdbx_description
1 polymer ?
#
loop_
_entity_poly.entity_id
_entity_poly.type
_entity_poly.pdbx_seq_one_letter_code
_entity_poly.pdbx_strand_id
1 'polypeptide(L)'
;MTDDSSTLGDDVLGALMAELTEVEKGGDDTAGKVMPFTFGQDSFASADRLSGLERMAERLARHLRGVLEPFARGKVQVTAERHHTERFDSWRAGLPSFTSLSLYRLRPLKGGLLVVVEPDFVTAMVDAFYGGSGLAAKRGREFTPTEERLLGRLTDGVIEGVVSVWGDIAPLSPTFVSRETNAAYASLVRADEPVVVQRFVVTPGTGRSAIVSIIYPLAALRPYEGQLAAKVHADHGPADGEWRARMAQALTQVQLPVRSVLARPELTVAQLMALKVGDVIPITLAPRIPLIVANRRLAYGTIGEQEGRAALMIEQVEQGQ
;
A
#
# COMPACT_ATOMS: atom_id res chain seq x y z
N MET A 1 -19.76 -54.95 -33.70
CA MET A 1 -20.43 -53.99 -32.81
C MET A 1 -19.33 -53.41 -31.96
N THR A 2 -18.72 -52.37 -32.44
CA THR A 2 -17.52 -51.73 -31.86
C THR A 2 -17.82 -50.26 -31.65
N ASP A 3 -17.49 -49.85 -30.48
CA ASP A 3 -17.61 -48.53 -29.86
C ASP A 3 -17.03 -47.40 -30.73
N ASP A 4 -17.88 -46.45 -31.07
CA ASP A 4 -17.50 -45.23 -31.80
C ASP A 4 -18.11 -44.00 -31.11
N SER A 5 -17.55 -43.68 -29.91
CA SER A 5 -18.05 -42.52 -29.11
C SER A 5 -17.00 -41.68 -28.42
N SER A 6 -15.70 -41.82 -28.78
CA SER A 6 -14.64 -41.08 -28.06
C SER A 6 -13.79 -40.08 -28.88
N THR A 7 -14.08 -39.90 -30.17
CA THR A 7 -13.22 -39.02 -31.03
C THR A 7 -13.80 -37.63 -31.31
N LEU A 8 -15.04 -37.35 -30.93
CA LEU A 8 -15.69 -36.03 -31.18
C LEU A 8 -15.36 -34.97 -30.12
N GLY A 9 -14.74 -35.36 -29.00
CA GLY A 9 -14.40 -34.44 -27.90
C GLY A 9 -13.07 -33.69 -28.11
N ASP A 10 -12.08 -34.34 -28.67
CA ASP A 10 -10.72 -33.78 -28.78
C ASP A 10 -10.60 -32.79 -29.94
N ASP A 11 -11.27 -33.00 -31.05
CA ASP A 11 -11.27 -32.08 -32.21
C ASP A 11 -11.97 -30.75 -31.89
N VAL A 12 -13.05 -30.78 -31.11
CA VAL A 12 -13.77 -29.57 -30.70
C VAL A 12 -12.96 -28.77 -29.66
N LEU A 13 -12.28 -29.45 -28.75
CA LEU A 13 -11.36 -28.82 -27.80
C LEU A 13 -10.13 -28.19 -28.51
N GLY A 14 -9.59 -28.87 -29.52
CA GLY A 14 -8.50 -28.37 -30.34
C GLY A 14 -8.91 -27.12 -31.15
N ALA A 15 -10.10 -27.12 -31.73
CA ALA A 15 -10.63 -25.95 -32.47
C ALA A 15 -10.91 -24.76 -31.54
N LEU A 16 -11.45 -24.99 -30.34
CA LEU A 16 -11.69 -23.93 -29.35
C LEU A 16 -10.38 -23.31 -28.81
N MET A 17 -9.36 -24.13 -28.60
CA MET A 17 -8.02 -23.66 -28.17
C MET A 17 -7.30 -22.91 -29.29
N ALA A 18 -7.51 -23.26 -30.56
CA ALA A 18 -6.95 -22.52 -31.70
C ALA A 18 -7.64 -21.15 -31.86
N GLU A 19 -8.95 -21.06 -31.66
CA GLU A 19 -9.72 -19.83 -31.75
C GLU A 19 -9.38 -18.86 -30.60
N LEU A 20 -9.11 -19.37 -29.40
CA LEU A 20 -8.64 -18.59 -28.26
C LEU A 20 -7.23 -18.02 -28.49
N THR A 21 -6.34 -18.75 -29.18
CA THR A 21 -4.98 -18.27 -29.49
C THR A 21 -4.94 -17.28 -30.65
N GLU A 22 -5.91 -17.29 -31.58
CA GLU A 22 -6.01 -16.27 -32.63
C GLU A 22 -6.58 -14.93 -32.15
N VAL A 23 -7.45 -14.93 -31.13
CA VAL A 23 -7.98 -13.71 -30.50
C VAL A 23 -6.87 -12.95 -29.75
N GLU A 24 -5.83 -13.63 -29.26
CA GLU A 24 -4.67 -12.97 -28.63
C GLU A 24 -3.71 -12.26 -29.60
N LYS A 25 -3.81 -12.49 -30.91
CA LYS A 25 -2.91 -11.88 -31.91
C LYS A 25 -3.43 -10.63 -32.61
N GLY A 26 -4.64 -10.20 -32.32
CA GLY A 26 -5.30 -9.09 -33.03
C GLY A 26 -5.73 -7.89 -32.17
N GLY A 27 -5.21 -7.70 -30.98
CA GLY A 27 -5.59 -6.63 -30.03
C GLY A 27 -4.51 -5.59 -29.83
N ASP A 28 -4.84 -4.39 -30.23
CA ASP A 28 -4.29 -3.06 -29.95
C ASP A 28 -3.29 -2.96 -28.79
N ASP A 29 -2.13 -2.36 -29.03
CA ASP A 29 -0.93 -2.21 -28.17
C ASP A 29 -1.12 -1.31 -26.93
N THR A 30 -2.36 -1.08 -26.48
CA THR A 30 -2.72 -0.29 -25.27
C THR A 30 -3.34 -1.09 -24.12
N ALA A 31 -3.46 -2.41 -24.25
CA ALA A 31 -3.91 -3.26 -23.13
C ALA A 31 -2.75 -3.47 -22.14
N GLY A 32 -2.88 -2.91 -20.95
CA GLY A 32 -1.90 -3.03 -19.86
C GLY A 32 -1.51 -4.50 -19.64
N LYS A 33 -0.22 -4.76 -19.64
CA LYS A 33 0.40 -6.07 -19.45
C LYS A 33 -0.18 -6.73 -18.20
N VAL A 34 -1.01 -7.74 -18.34
CA VAL A 34 -1.56 -8.51 -17.22
C VAL A 34 -0.41 -9.24 -16.54
N MET A 35 -0.03 -8.79 -15.34
CA MET A 35 0.96 -9.48 -14.53
C MET A 35 0.26 -10.52 -13.63
N PRO A 36 0.84 -11.72 -13.47
CA PRO A 36 0.25 -12.74 -12.59
C PRO A 36 0.18 -12.22 -11.15
N PHE A 37 -1.01 -12.22 -10.57
CA PHE A 37 -1.24 -11.84 -9.18
C PHE A 37 -0.94 -13.02 -8.26
N THR A 38 0.05 -12.91 -7.42
CA THR A 38 0.40 -13.94 -6.44
C THR A 38 -0.23 -13.57 -5.09
N PHE A 39 -1.23 -14.33 -4.67
CA PHE A 39 -1.85 -14.17 -3.36
C PHE A 39 -0.82 -14.40 -2.24
N GLY A 40 -0.73 -13.48 -1.29
CA GLY A 40 0.21 -13.56 -0.16
C GLY A 40 1.48 -12.73 -0.31
N GLN A 41 1.71 -12.08 -1.45
CA GLN A 41 2.76 -11.06 -1.63
C GLN A 41 2.13 -9.66 -1.63
N ASP A 42 1.46 -9.30 -0.55
CA ASP A 42 0.77 -7.99 -0.40
C ASP A 42 1.69 -6.77 -0.35
N SER A 43 2.99 -6.95 -0.53
CA SER A 43 3.95 -5.89 -0.25
C SER A 43 4.17 -4.90 -1.40
N PHE A 44 3.84 -5.24 -2.66
CA PHE A 44 4.23 -4.41 -3.80
C PHE A 44 3.08 -3.79 -4.60
N ALA A 45 1.83 -4.18 -4.36
CA ALA A 45 0.65 -3.61 -5.02
C ALA A 45 0.26 -2.20 -4.51
N SER A 46 1.04 -1.65 -3.57
CA SER A 46 0.73 -0.36 -2.93
C SER A 46 1.20 0.87 -3.71
N ALA A 47 1.95 0.72 -4.81
CA ALA A 47 2.48 1.87 -5.54
C ALA A 47 1.36 2.79 -6.08
N ASP A 48 0.29 2.23 -6.63
CA ASP A 48 -0.86 3.00 -7.13
C ASP A 48 -1.67 3.68 -5.99
N ARG A 49 -1.64 3.11 -4.79
CA ARG A 49 -2.32 3.68 -3.62
C ARG A 49 -1.60 4.89 -3.01
N LEU A 50 -0.34 5.10 -3.38
CA LEU A 50 0.50 6.18 -2.88
C LEU A 50 0.74 7.29 -3.93
N SER A 51 -0.12 7.39 -4.95
CA SER A 51 0.00 8.40 -6.02
C SER A 51 0.07 9.85 -5.51
N GLY A 52 -0.48 10.13 -4.33
CA GLY A 52 -0.31 11.40 -3.64
C GLY A 52 1.13 11.72 -3.26
N LEU A 53 1.97 10.70 -3.00
CA LEU A 53 3.39 10.91 -2.73
C LEU A 53 4.13 11.52 -3.93
N GLU A 54 3.74 11.21 -5.17
CA GLU A 54 4.38 11.79 -6.36
C GLU A 54 4.15 13.30 -6.43
N ARG A 55 2.92 13.75 -6.16
CA ARG A 55 2.62 15.20 -6.11
C ARG A 55 3.33 15.89 -4.94
N MET A 56 3.41 15.20 -3.81
CA MET A 56 4.16 15.67 -2.65
C MET A 56 5.66 15.75 -2.98
N ALA A 57 6.20 14.78 -3.73
CA ALA A 57 7.56 14.78 -4.20
C ALA A 57 7.87 15.96 -5.09
N GLU A 58 7.00 16.31 -6.02
CA GLU A 58 7.17 17.49 -6.88
C GLU A 58 7.17 18.79 -6.07
N ARG A 59 6.29 18.91 -5.07
CA ARG A 59 6.28 20.05 -4.15
C ARG A 59 7.55 20.12 -3.33
N LEU A 60 8.00 18.98 -2.83
CA LEU A 60 9.24 18.87 -2.05
C LEU A 60 10.45 19.19 -2.93
N ALA A 61 10.51 18.73 -4.17
CA ALA A 61 11.59 19.06 -5.10
C ALA A 61 11.73 20.58 -5.31
N ARG A 62 10.61 21.30 -5.36
CA ARG A 62 10.63 22.78 -5.42
C ARG A 62 11.19 23.40 -4.14
N HIS A 63 10.82 22.87 -2.97
CA HIS A 63 11.37 23.33 -1.68
C HIS A 63 12.86 23.03 -1.57
N LEU A 64 13.28 21.81 -1.92
CA LEU A 64 14.68 21.38 -1.88
C LEU A 64 15.59 22.25 -2.74
N ARG A 65 15.08 22.79 -3.85
CA ARG A 65 15.82 23.74 -4.68
C ARG A 65 16.27 24.95 -3.87
N GLY A 66 15.36 25.57 -3.11
CA GLY A 66 15.67 26.71 -2.25
C GLY A 66 16.63 26.36 -1.09
N VAL A 67 16.52 25.13 -0.55
CA VAL A 67 17.42 24.64 0.50
C VAL A 67 18.83 24.41 -0.03
N LEU A 68 18.99 23.90 -1.26
CA LEU A 68 20.28 23.50 -1.84
C LEU A 68 21.05 24.65 -2.49
N GLU A 69 20.38 25.67 -3.05
CA GLU A 69 21.01 26.80 -3.72
C GLU A 69 22.09 27.51 -2.88
N PRO A 70 21.90 27.80 -1.57
CA PRO A 70 22.91 28.39 -0.73
C PRO A 70 24.18 27.56 -0.60
N PHE A 71 24.05 26.22 -0.60
CA PHE A 71 25.19 25.30 -0.50
C PHE A 71 25.92 25.16 -1.83
N ALA A 72 25.20 25.10 -2.93
CA ALA A 72 25.77 24.99 -4.28
C ALA A 72 26.30 26.31 -4.84
N ARG A 73 26.07 27.44 -4.16
CA ARG A 73 26.38 28.80 -4.61
C ARG A 73 25.93 29.11 -6.04
N GLY A 74 24.84 28.52 -6.46
CA GLY A 74 24.30 28.67 -7.80
C GLY A 74 22.94 28.02 -7.98
N LYS A 75 22.38 28.13 -9.17
CA LYS A 75 21.11 27.52 -9.50
C LYS A 75 21.24 25.99 -9.43
N VAL A 76 20.26 25.36 -8.79
CA VAL A 76 20.15 23.90 -8.66
C VAL A 76 18.84 23.44 -9.29
N GLN A 77 18.88 22.42 -10.11
CA GLN A 77 17.68 21.72 -10.55
C GLN A 77 17.45 20.52 -9.62
N VAL A 78 16.24 20.33 -9.19
CA VAL A 78 15.85 19.17 -8.40
C VAL A 78 14.65 18.53 -9.07
N THR A 79 14.78 17.25 -9.41
CA THR A 79 13.73 16.46 -10.03
C THR A 79 13.39 15.28 -9.12
N ALA A 80 12.11 15.09 -8.82
CA ALA A 80 11.66 13.91 -8.10
C ALA A 80 11.56 12.72 -9.07
N GLU A 81 12.10 11.59 -8.70
CA GLU A 81 11.86 10.32 -9.39
C GLU A 81 10.58 9.68 -8.84
N ARG A 82 10.02 8.75 -9.62
CA ARG A 82 8.90 7.93 -9.17
C ARG A 82 9.33 7.12 -7.95
N HIS A 83 8.52 7.15 -6.90
CA HIS A 83 8.81 6.34 -5.72
C HIS A 83 8.66 4.86 -6.04
N HIS A 84 9.40 4.02 -5.34
CA HIS A 84 9.29 2.58 -5.41
C HIS A 84 9.34 1.97 -4.01
N THR A 85 8.85 0.74 -3.91
CA THR A 85 8.86 0.00 -2.65
C THR A 85 9.79 -1.18 -2.78
N GLU A 86 10.68 -1.33 -1.81
CA GLU A 86 11.60 -2.46 -1.73
C GLU A 86 11.83 -2.87 -0.27
N ARG A 87 12.48 -4.00 -0.04
CA ARG A 87 12.86 -4.45 1.31
C ARG A 87 14.00 -3.60 1.83
N PHE A 88 13.98 -3.34 3.14
CA PHE A 88 15.00 -2.49 3.77
C PHE A 88 16.41 -3.06 3.66
N ASP A 89 16.58 -4.40 3.77
CA ASP A 89 17.88 -5.06 3.58
C ASP A 89 18.43 -4.90 2.15
N SER A 90 17.58 -5.07 1.13
CA SER A 90 17.94 -4.91 -0.28
C SER A 90 18.36 -3.48 -0.59
N TRP A 91 17.57 -2.51 -0.15
CA TRP A 91 17.87 -1.10 -0.30
C TRP A 91 19.21 -0.74 0.37
N ARG A 92 19.40 -1.18 1.61
CA ARG A 92 20.61 -0.91 2.39
C ARG A 92 21.88 -1.49 1.74
N ALA A 93 21.79 -2.69 1.16
CA ALA A 93 22.89 -3.35 0.48
C ALA A 93 23.36 -2.60 -0.78
N GLY A 94 22.47 -1.81 -1.40
CA GLY A 94 22.77 -1.00 -2.59
C GLY A 94 23.45 0.35 -2.28
N LEU A 95 23.63 0.74 -1.02
CA LEU A 95 24.18 2.03 -0.66
C LEU A 95 25.71 2.06 -0.78
N PRO A 96 26.29 3.15 -1.30
CA PRO A 96 27.74 3.38 -1.25
C PRO A 96 28.26 3.46 0.19
N SER A 97 29.52 3.10 0.39
CA SER A 97 30.19 3.30 1.67
C SER A 97 30.24 4.79 2.05
N PHE A 98 30.16 5.08 3.33
CA PHE A 98 30.15 6.45 3.88
C PHE A 98 28.95 7.30 3.42
N THR A 99 27.83 6.69 3.04
CA THR A 99 26.57 7.41 2.81
C THR A 99 26.06 8.02 4.11
N SER A 100 25.64 9.28 4.09
CA SER A 100 25.04 9.92 5.26
C SER A 100 23.58 9.47 5.41
N LEU A 101 23.24 8.91 6.55
CA LEU A 101 21.94 8.39 6.93
C LEU A 101 21.46 9.13 8.18
N SER A 102 20.62 10.14 8.00
CA SER A 102 20.06 10.92 9.11
C SER A 102 18.68 10.42 9.46
N LEU A 103 18.54 9.87 10.68
CA LEU A 103 17.28 9.34 11.20
C LEU A 103 16.52 10.43 11.94
N TYR A 104 15.28 10.62 11.55
CA TYR A 104 14.31 11.50 12.19
C TYR A 104 13.08 10.73 12.63
N ARG A 105 12.49 11.14 13.74
CA ARG A 105 11.16 10.69 14.16
C ARG A 105 10.16 11.80 13.84
N LEU A 106 9.09 11.46 13.15
CA LEU A 106 8.07 12.41 12.70
C LEU A 106 6.72 12.03 13.31
N ARG A 107 6.38 12.58 14.47
CA ARG A 107 5.04 12.33 15.06
C ARG A 107 3.97 13.12 14.28
N PRO A 108 2.77 12.54 14.02
CA PRO A 108 2.23 11.28 14.54
C PRO A 108 2.56 10.04 13.68
N LEU A 109 3.39 10.12 12.64
CA LEU A 109 3.80 8.95 11.87
C LEU A 109 4.46 7.91 12.80
N LYS A 110 4.04 6.66 12.65
CA LYS A 110 4.63 5.55 13.42
C LYS A 110 5.95 5.14 12.79
N GLY A 111 7.03 5.18 13.56
CA GLY A 111 8.39 4.85 13.11
C GLY A 111 9.25 6.08 12.85
N GLY A 112 10.33 5.88 12.12
CA GLY A 112 11.28 6.91 11.73
C GLY A 112 11.17 7.25 10.24
N LEU A 113 12.01 8.20 9.83
CA LEU A 113 12.26 8.56 8.45
C LEU A 113 13.76 8.72 8.28
N LEU A 114 14.34 8.19 7.22
CA LEU A 114 15.75 8.44 6.88
C LEU A 114 15.84 9.48 5.76
N VAL A 115 16.69 10.47 5.98
CA VAL A 115 17.23 11.35 4.94
C VAL A 115 18.60 10.84 4.58
N VAL A 116 18.78 10.51 3.30
CA VAL A 116 19.99 9.85 2.78
C VAL A 116 20.65 10.76 1.78
N VAL A 117 21.94 10.99 1.99
CA VAL A 117 22.77 11.87 1.14
C VAL A 117 24.03 11.14 0.74
N GLU A 118 24.29 11.05 -0.56
CA GLU A 118 25.47 10.39 -1.11
C GLU A 118 26.77 11.10 -0.74
N PRO A 119 27.88 10.38 -0.47
CA PRO A 119 29.13 10.96 -0.02
C PRO A 119 29.76 11.93 -1.03
N ASP A 120 29.66 11.61 -2.33
CA ASP A 120 30.19 12.46 -3.40
C ASP A 120 29.48 13.81 -3.43
N PHE A 121 28.16 13.83 -3.16
CA PHE A 121 27.39 15.06 -3.09
C PHE A 121 27.79 15.93 -1.90
N VAL A 122 28.02 15.32 -0.74
CA VAL A 122 28.47 16.05 0.46
C VAL A 122 29.80 16.73 0.17
N THR A 123 30.75 16.01 -0.40
CA THR A 123 32.07 16.53 -0.73
C THR A 123 31.99 17.67 -1.74
N ALA A 124 31.20 17.51 -2.81
CA ALA A 124 31.02 18.53 -3.84
C ALA A 124 30.32 19.79 -3.27
N MET A 125 29.31 19.59 -2.41
CA MET A 125 28.58 20.67 -1.77
C MET A 125 29.49 21.49 -0.83
N VAL A 126 30.33 20.82 -0.04
CA VAL A 126 31.28 21.49 0.86
C VAL A 126 32.32 22.25 0.07
N ASP A 127 32.86 21.66 -1.01
CA ASP A 127 33.81 22.34 -1.89
C ASP A 127 33.18 23.61 -2.50
N ALA A 128 31.96 23.49 -3.07
CA ALA A 128 31.24 24.63 -3.63
C ALA A 128 30.93 25.70 -2.56
N PHE A 129 30.54 25.29 -1.35
CA PHE A 129 30.25 26.21 -0.23
C PHE A 129 31.45 27.08 0.14
N TYR A 130 32.67 26.52 0.08
CA TYR A 130 33.92 27.28 0.35
C TYR A 130 34.50 27.93 -0.90
N GLY A 131 33.83 27.90 -2.04
CA GLY A 131 34.25 28.63 -3.23
C GLY A 131 35.04 27.79 -4.24
N GLY A 132 35.07 26.48 -4.05
CA GLY A 132 35.62 25.54 -5.05
C GLY A 132 34.68 25.32 -6.23
N SER A 133 35.11 24.46 -7.17
CA SER A 133 34.39 24.17 -8.39
C SER A 133 33.17 23.22 -8.20
N GLY A 134 33.00 22.62 -7.03
CA GLY A 134 32.00 21.57 -6.78
C GLY A 134 32.32 20.23 -7.48
N LEU A 135 33.53 20.09 -8.02
CA LEU A 135 34.00 18.89 -8.74
C LEU A 135 34.92 18.01 -7.88
N ALA A 136 34.86 18.15 -6.55
CA ALA A 136 35.72 17.42 -5.66
C ALA A 136 35.70 15.90 -5.95
N ALA A 137 36.89 15.29 -5.91
CA ALA A 137 37.06 13.88 -6.21
C ALA A 137 36.40 12.98 -5.17
N LYS A 138 35.94 11.80 -5.61
CA LYS A 138 35.44 10.73 -4.73
C LYS A 138 36.41 10.48 -3.58
N ARG A 139 35.97 10.61 -2.36
CA ARG A 139 36.76 10.32 -1.19
C ARG A 139 36.08 9.22 -0.38
N GLY A 140 36.63 8.01 -0.43
CA GLY A 140 36.18 6.88 0.41
C GLY A 140 36.66 7.05 1.87
N ARG A 141 36.20 8.09 2.57
CA ARG A 141 36.53 8.37 3.97
C ARG A 141 35.33 8.89 4.73
N GLU A 142 35.40 8.82 6.06
CA GLU A 142 34.42 9.45 6.95
C GLU A 142 34.36 10.97 6.76
N PHE A 143 33.21 11.54 7.10
CA PHE A 143 33.01 12.99 7.05
C PHE A 143 33.83 13.74 8.11
N THR A 144 34.31 14.88 7.74
CA THR A 144 34.94 15.82 8.69
C THR A 144 33.85 16.51 9.51
N PRO A 145 34.21 17.08 10.68
CA PRO A 145 33.25 17.85 11.49
C PRO A 145 32.60 19.02 10.75
N THR A 146 33.27 19.58 9.75
CA THR A 146 32.74 20.64 8.90
C THR A 146 31.67 20.09 7.92
N GLU A 147 31.95 18.93 7.29
CA GLU A 147 31.00 18.23 6.43
C GLU A 147 29.78 17.81 7.21
N GLU A 148 29.94 17.28 8.42
CA GLU A 148 28.83 16.90 9.31
C GLU A 148 27.95 18.09 9.70
N ARG A 149 28.53 19.23 9.98
CA ARG A 149 27.80 20.46 10.32
C ARG A 149 26.97 20.96 9.14
N LEU A 150 27.53 20.94 7.93
CA LEU A 150 26.80 21.32 6.71
C LEU A 150 25.71 20.32 6.38
N LEU A 151 25.99 19.01 6.54
CA LEU A 151 24.99 17.96 6.44
C LEU A 151 23.81 18.17 7.40
N GLY A 152 24.09 18.55 8.66
CA GLY A 152 23.05 18.86 9.64
C GLY A 152 22.10 19.93 9.11
N ARG A 153 22.65 21.07 8.68
CA ARG A 153 21.86 22.18 8.14
C ARG A 153 21.07 21.78 6.89
N LEU A 154 21.68 20.97 6.00
CA LEU A 154 21.01 20.47 4.82
C LEU A 154 19.84 19.56 5.18
N THR A 155 20.06 18.56 6.02
CA THR A 155 19.03 17.60 6.40
C THR A 155 17.90 18.24 7.19
N ASP A 156 18.19 19.25 8.02
CA ASP A 156 17.16 20.03 8.71
C ASP A 156 16.25 20.76 7.71
N GLY A 157 16.84 21.42 6.70
CA GLY A 157 16.06 22.06 5.62
C GLY A 157 15.24 21.05 4.79
N VAL A 158 15.77 19.85 4.55
CA VAL A 158 15.01 18.76 3.90
C VAL A 158 13.79 18.38 4.75
N ILE A 159 13.97 18.22 6.05
CA ILE A 159 12.90 17.86 6.99
C ILE A 159 11.85 18.96 7.11
N GLU A 160 12.27 20.23 7.13
CA GLU A 160 11.32 21.37 7.09
C GLU A 160 10.45 21.31 5.83
N GLY A 161 11.04 20.97 4.68
CA GLY A 161 10.30 20.73 3.45
C GLY A 161 9.33 19.57 3.54
N VAL A 162 9.73 18.45 4.13
CA VAL A 162 8.86 17.30 4.39
C VAL A 162 7.68 17.72 5.26
N VAL A 163 7.92 18.39 6.37
CA VAL A 163 6.85 18.87 7.27
C VAL A 163 5.88 19.78 6.53
N SER A 164 6.40 20.73 5.75
CA SER A 164 5.57 21.65 4.95
C SER A 164 4.66 20.92 3.97
N VAL A 165 5.19 19.92 3.27
CA VAL A 165 4.44 19.17 2.23
C VAL A 165 3.41 18.23 2.87
N TRP A 166 3.70 17.68 4.04
CA TRP A 166 2.78 16.83 4.80
C TRP A 166 1.69 17.62 5.54
N GLY A 167 1.84 18.93 5.69
CA GLY A 167 0.91 19.77 6.45
C GLY A 167 -0.54 19.65 6.03
N ASP A 168 -0.81 19.36 4.74
CA ASP A 168 -2.16 19.14 4.20
C ASP A 168 -2.78 17.79 4.62
N ILE A 169 -1.97 16.85 5.13
CA ILE A 169 -2.38 15.48 5.48
C ILE A 169 -2.32 15.28 6.98
N ALA A 170 -1.18 15.61 7.58
CA ALA A 170 -0.95 15.50 9.02
C ALA A 170 0.08 16.53 9.48
N PRO A 171 -0.15 17.21 10.61
CA PRO A 171 0.85 18.10 11.20
C PRO A 171 2.00 17.26 11.77
N LEU A 172 3.16 17.31 11.13
CA LEU A 172 4.31 16.53 11.55
C LEU A 172 5.20 17.35 12.51
N SER A 173 5.66 16.70 13.58
CA SER A 173 6.64 17.23 14.52
C SER A 173 7.94 16.44 14.40
N PRO A 174 9.00 16.99 13.78
CA PRO A 174 10.26 16.30 13.57
C PRO A 174 11.10 16.29 14.85
N THR A 175 11.79 15.19 15.07
CA THR A 175 12.83 15.07 16.11
C THR A 175 14.00 14.31 15.52
N PHE A 176 15.18 14.94 15.48
CA PHE A 176 16.41 14.28 15.10
C PHE A 176 16.76 13.17 16.09
N VAL A 177 17.18 12.00 15.62
CA VAL A 177 17.53 10.84 16.44
C VAL A 177 19.03 10.57 16.38
N SER A 178 19.54 10.28 15.18
CA SER A 178 20.96 9.96 14.96
C SER A 178 21.35 10.23 13.51
N ARG A 179 22.65 10.31 13.27
CA ARG A 179 23.25 10.28 11.95
C ARG A 179 24.31 9.19 11.91
N GLU A 180 24.21 8.34 10.92
CA GLU A 180 25.11 7.22 10.67
C GLU A 180 25.79 7.39 9.32
N THR A 181 27.02 6.93 9.19
CA THR A 181 27.76 6.89 7.93
C THR A 181 27.93 5.47 7.41
N ASN A 182 27.59 4.51 8.23
CA ASN A 182 27.60 3.09 7.87
C ASN A 182 26.17 2.57 7.80
N ALA A 183 25.78 2.11 6.62
CA ALA A 183 24.45 1.55 6.37
C ALA A 183 24.12 0.34 7.28
N ALA A 184 25.14 -0.38 7.79
CA ALA A 184 24.92 -1.51 8.70
C ALA A 184 24.28 -1.09 10.03
N TYR A 185 24.53 0.13 10.48
CA TYR A 185 23.97 0.66 11.74
C TYR A 185 22.66 1.42 11.55
N ALA A 186 22.22 1.63 10.31
CA ALA A 186 20.92 2.25 10.05
C ALA A 186 19.79 1.31 10.53
N SER A 187 19.09 1.73 11.59
CA SER A 187 17.97 0.96 12.15
C SER A 187 16.67 1.77 12.03
N LEU A 188 16.10 1.78 10.82
CA LEU A 188 14.79 2.37 10.55
C LEU A 188 13.67 1.40 10.88
N VAL A 189 13.77 0.20 10.34
CA VAL A 189 12.82 -0.92 10.46
C VAL A 189 13.60 -2.25 10.48
N ARG A 190 12.90 -3.36 10.61
CA ARG A 190 13.51 -4.69 10.49
C ARG A 190 13.99 -4.93 9.06
N ALA A 191 14.96 -5.82 8.89
CA ALA A 191 15.61 -6.08 7.60
C ALA A 191 14.63 -6.53 6.49
N ASP A 192 13.63 -7.31 6.87
CA ASP A 192 12.61 -7.88 5.98
C ASP A 192 11.43 -6.93 5.69
N GLU A 193 11.31 -5.83 6.43
CA GLU A 193 10.19 -4.90 6.27
C GLU A 193 10.30 -4.04 5.00
N PRO A 194 9.17 -3.78 4.32
CA PRO A 194 9.15 -2.95 3.13
C PRO A 194 9.28 -1.46 3.48
N VAL A 195 10.06 -0.76 2.67
CA VAL A 195 10.24 0.69 2.72
C VAL A 195 9.88 1.33 1.40
N VAL A 196 9.38 2.55 1.46
CA VAL A 196 9.13 3.40 0.30
C VAL A 196 10.32 4.32 0.13
N VAL A 197 10.95 4.23 -1.02
CA VAL A 197 12.13 5.02 -1.40
C VAL A 197 11.70 6.15 -2.33
N GLN A 198 11.92 7.38 -1.92
CA GLN A 198 11.66 8.57 -2.70
C GLN A 198 12.98 9.25 -3.03
N ARG A 199 13.33 9.29 -4.31
CA ARG A 199 14.60 9.82 -4.81
C ARG A 199 14.44 11.20 -5.42
N PHE A 200 15.41 12.06 -5.17
CA PHE A 200 15.52 13.39 -5.76
C PHE A 200 16.86 13.51 -6.45
N VAL A 201 16.84 13.68 -7.76
CA VAL A 201 18.05 13.96 -8.55
C VAL A 201 18.32 15.46 -8.45
N VAL A 202 19.45 15.78 -7.88
CA VAL A 202 19.96 17.14 -7.69
C VAL A 202 21.04 17.41 -8.74
N THR A 203 20.79 18.38 -9.61
CA THR A 203 21.72 18.78 -10.66
C THR A 203 22.15 20.23 -10.41
N PRO A 204 23.34 20.46 -9.84
CA PRO A 204 23.91 21.81 -9.74
C PRO A 204 24.23 22.36 -11.13
N GLY A 205 24.22 23.69 -11.28
CA GLY A 205 24.60 24.33 -12.53
C GLY A 205 26.07 24.08 -12.93
N THR A 206 26.91 23.83 -11.94
CA THR A 206 28.31 23.38 -12.09
C THR A 206 28.46 22.15 -11.20
N GLY A 207 28.95 21.05 -11.74
CA GLY A 207 29.15 19.82 -10.96
C GLY A 207 28.39 18.62 -11.51
N ARG A 208 28.47 17.52 -10.78
CA ARG A 208 27.79 16.25 -11.11
C ARG A 208 26.42 16.18 -10.45
N SER A 209 25.49 15.53 -11.13
CA SER A 209 24.22 15.18 -10.52
C SER A 209 24.44 14.21 -9.36
N ALA A 210 23.64 14.36 -8.32
CA ALA A 210 23.68 13.54 -7.12
C ALA A 210 22.28 13.20 -6.67
N ILE A 211 22.15 12.24 -5.76
CA ILE A 211 20.87 11.75 -5.29
C ILE A 211 20.72 12.09 -3.79
N VAL A 212 19.60 12.68 -3.46
CA VAL A 212 19.10 12.79 -2.09
C VAL A 212 17.86 11.90 -2.01
N SER A 213 17.82 10.99 -1.04
CA SER A 213 16.69 10.07 -0.90
C SER A 213 16.02 10.24 0.46
N ILE A 214 14.71 10.04 0.47
CA ILE A 214 13.89 10.01 1.67
C ILE A 214 13.23 8.64 1.75
N ILE A 215 13.42 7.97 2.88
CA ILE A 215 12.97 6.59 3.09
C ILE A 215 11.93 6.57 4.18
N TYR A 216 10.75 6.07 3.82
CA TYR A 216 9.63 5.88 4.74
C TYR A 216 9.39 4.40 5.00
N PRO A 217 9.13 3.96 6.23
CA PRO A 217 8.53 2.65 6.47
C PRO A 217 7.16 2.58 5.77
N LEU A 218 6.89 1.55 4.99
CA LEU A 218 5.57 1.38 4.37
C LEU A 218 4.45 1.33 5.43
N ALA A 219 4.71 0.70 6.56
CA ALA A 219 3.79 0.63 7.69
C ALA A 219 3.41 2.01 8.26
N ALA A 220 4.32 3.01 8.17
CA ALA A 220 4.05 4.37 8.62
C ALA A 220 3.09 5.13 7.69
N LEU A 221 3.06 4.77 6.41
CA LEU A 221 2.22 5.41 5.38
C LEU A 221 0.83 4.80 5.29
N ARG A 222 0.65 3.53 5.67
CA ARG A 222 -0.65 2.82 5.60
C ARG A 222 -1.83 3.57 6.20
N PRO A 223 -1.74 4.21 7.39
CA PRO A 223 -2.87 4.97 7.95
C PRO A 223 -3.30 6.16 7.09
N TYR A 224 -2.44 6.63 6.21
CA TYR A 224 -2.63 7.81 5.36
C TYR A 224 -2.90 7.45 3.89
N GLU A 225 -2.92 6.16 3.52
CA GLU A 225 -3.17 5.70 2.13
C GLU A 225 -4.46 6.30 1.56
N GLY A 226 -5.54 6.32 2.33
CA GLY A 226 -6.80 6.92 1.90
C GLY A 226 -6.70 8.41 1.56
N GLN A 227 -5.90 9.17 2.31
CA GLN A 227 -5.69 10.60 2.08
C GLN A 227 -4.69 10.85 0.95
N LEU A 228 -3.72 9.97 0.78
CA LEU A 228 -2.75 10.00 -0.31
C LEU A 228 -3.41 9.61 -1.65
N ALA A 229 -4.34 8.65 -1.65
CA ALA A 229 -5.10 8.24 -2.82
C ALA A 229 -6.23 9.23 -3.18
N ALA A 230 -6.92 9.79 -2.18
CA ALA A 230 -8.15 10.58 -2.38
C ALA A 230 -8.00 11.85 -3.25
N LYS A 231 -6.79 12.41 -3.35
CA LYS A 231 -6.54 13.58 -4.21
C LYS A 231 -6.43 13.25 -5.72
N VAL A 232 -6.35 11.99 -6.10
CA VAL A 232 -6.46 11.58 -7.52
C VAL A 232 -7.91 11.63 -7.98
N HIS A 233 -8.86 11.46 -7.04
CA HIS A 233 -10.30 11.44 -7.35
C HIS A 233 -10.98 12.81 -7.19
N ALA A 234 -10.28 13.83 -6.67
CA ALA A 234 -10.83 15.17 -6.49
C ALA A 234 -11.02 15.96 -7.82
N ASP A 235 -10.42 15.49 -8.91
CA ASP A 235 -10.60 16.05 -10.25
C ASP A 235 -11.75 15.38 -11.05
N HIS A 236 -12.38 14.37 -10.47
CA HIS A 236 -13.61 13.83 -11.04
C HIS A 236 -14.79 14.58 -10.43
N GLY A 237 -15.24 15.62 -11.15
CA GLY A 237 -16.46 16.37 -10.88
C GLY A 237 -17.70 15.47 -10.67
N PRO A 238 -18.92 15.96 -10.79
CA PRO A 238 -20.17 15.40 -10.23
C PRO A 238 -20.51 13.91 -10.49
N ALA A 239 -19.66 13.19 -11.22
CA ALA A 239 -19.79 11.75 -11.49
C ALA A 239 -19.79 10.84 -10.22
N ASP A 240 -19.22 11.32 -9.12
CA ASP A 240 -19.13 10.52 -7.87
C ASP A 240 -20.51 10.34 -7.19
N GLY A 241 -21.41 11.31 -7.35
CA GLY A 241 -22.77 11.21 -6.81
C GLY A 241 -23.63 10.19 -7.55
N GLU A 242 -23.56 10.17 -8.86
CA GLU A 242 -24.28 9.19 -9.68
C GLU A 242 -23.74 7.77 -9.53
N TRP A 243 -22.42 7.61 -9.43
CA TRP A 243 -21.81 6.31 -9.19
C TRP A 243 -22.20 5.74 -7.83
N ARG A 244 -22.17 6.57 -6.78
CA ARG A 244 -22.62 6.16 -5.44
C ARG A 244 -24.09 5.79 -5.42
N ALA A 245 -24.95 6.55 -6.10
CA ALA A 245 -26.37 6.23 -6.22
C ALA A 245 -26.59 4.90 -6.95
N ARG A 246 -25.90 4.65 -8.07
CA ARG A 246 -25.97 3.38 -8.81
C ARG A 246 -25.44 2.21 -7.97
N MET A 247 -24.33 2.40 -7.26
CA MET A 247 -23.77 1.38 -6.37
C MET A 247 -24.74 1.07 -5.22
N ALA A 248 -25.32 2.10 -4.59
CA ALA A 248 -26.31 1.91 -3.53
C ALA A 248 -27.54 1.15 -4.06
N GLN A 249 -28.02 1.49 -5.26
CA GLN A 249 -29.11 0.78 -5.92
C GLN A 249 -28.74 -0.68 -6.25
N ALA A 250 -27.53 -0.92 -6.76
CA ALA A 250 -27.04 -2.28 -7.04
C ALA A 250 -26.93 -3.13 -5.77
N LEU A 251 -26.49 -2.53 -4.66
CA LEU A 251 -26.39 -3.20 -3.35
C LEU A 251 -27.76 -3.65 -2.82
N THR A 252 -28.83 -2.91 -3.10
CA THR A 252 -30.20 -3.32 -2.68
C THR A 252 -30.71 -4.54 -3.43
N GLN A 253 -30.14 -4.88 -4.58
CA GLN A 253 -30.52 -6.03 -5.38
C GLN A 253 -29.69 -7.29 -5.07
N VAL A 254 -28.68 -7.19 -4.23
CA VAL A 254 -27.83 -8.33 -3.85
C VAL A 254 -28.63 -9.29 -2.98
N GLN A 255 -28.79 -10.53 -3.43
CA GLN A 255 -29.43 -11.59 -2.67
C GLN A 255 -28.44 -12.20 -1.70
N LEU A 256 -28.76 -12.16 -0.41
CA LEU A 256 -27.96 -12.78 0.64
C LEU A 256 -28.65 -14.04 1.16
N PRO A 257 -27.92 -15.15 1.35
CA PRO A 257 -28.48 -16.36 1.94
C PRO A 257 -28.81 -16.10 3.43
N VAL A 258 -30.05 -16.37 3.78
CA VAL A 258 -30.57 -16.22 5.13
C VAL A 258 -30.82 -17.60 5.72
N ARG A 259 -30.40 -17.82 6.95
CA ARG A 259 -30.65 -19.08 7.68
C ARG A 259 -31.14 -18.83 9.09
N SER A 260 -31.98 -19.74 9.58
CA SER A 260 -32.41 -19.79 10.95
C SER A 260 -32.17 -21.19 11.51
N VAL A 261 -31.58 -21.28 12.70
CA VAL A 261 -31.35 -22.55 13.39
C VAL A 261 -32.51 -22.77 14.34
N LEU A 262 -33.38 -23.73 14.03
CA LEU A 262 -34.60 -24.00 14.77
C LEU A 262 -34.36 -24.72 16.09
N ALA A 263 -33.48 -25.72 16.08
CA ALA A 263 -33.09 -26.49 17.25
C ALA A 263 -31.70 -27.09 17.05
N ARG A 264 -31.07 -27.43 18.16
CA ARG A 264 -29.82 -28.21 18.19
C ARG A 264 -30.01 -29.40 19.12
N PRO A 265 -30.59 -30.52 18.64
CA PRO A 265 -30.75 -31.71 19.45
C PRO A 265 -29.38 -32.29 19.79
N GLU A 266 -29.24 -32.73 21.04
CA GLU A 266 -28.06 -33.45 21.52
C GLU A 266 -28.38 -34.94 21.54
N LEU A 267 -27.51 -35.74 20.93
CA LEU A 267 -27.61 -37.20 20.88
C LEU A 267 -26.33 -37.80 21.44
N THR A 268 -26.47 -38.90 22.15
CA THR A 268 -25.29 -39.71 22.54
C THR A 268 -24.72 -40.44 21.31
N VAL A 269 -23.42 -40.76 21.35
CA VAL A 269 -22.80 -41.52 20.27
C VAL A 269 -23.52 -42.87 20.00
N ALA A 270 -24.00 -43.52 21.04
CA ALA A 270 -24.78 -44.79 20.93
C ALA A 270 -26.10 -44.56 20.18
N GLN A 271 -26.82 -43.47 20.48
CA GLN A 271 -28.04 -43.09 19.77
C GLN A 271 -27.76 -42.72 18.30
N LEU A 272 -26.67 -42.00 18.04
CA LEU A 272 -26.26 -41.61 16.68
C LEU A 272 -25.95 -42.87 15.83
N MET A 273 -25.25 -43.86 16.40
CA MET A 273 -24.92 -45.13 15.73
C MET A 273 -26.13 -46.03 15.51
N ALA A 274 -27.20 -45.89 16.29
CA ALA A 274 -28.43 -46.67 16.18
C ALA A 274 -29.46 -46.06 15.21
N LEU A 275 -29.25 -44.84 14.67
CA LEU A 275 -30.19 -44.17 13.78
C LEU A 275 -30.40 -44.92 12.47
N LYS A 276 -31.69 -45.05 12.09
CA LYS A 276 -32.11 -45.68 10.84
C LYS A 276 -33.04 -44.74 10.06
N VAL A 277 -33.17 -45.00 8.77
CA VAL A 277 -34.10 -44.27 7.94
C VAL A 277 -35.53 -44.50 8.43
N GLY A 278 -36.24 -43.43 8.76
CA GLY A 278 -37.58 -43.45 9.36
C GLY A 278 -37.63 -43.10 10.83
N ASP A 279 -36.49 -43.01 11.53
CA ASP A 279 -36.46 -42.57 12.94
C ASP A 279 -36.82 -41.10 13.05
N VAL A 280 -37.52 -40.74 14.12
CA VAL A 280 -37.93 -39.37 14.42
C VAL A 280 -37.12 -38.82 15.59
N ILE A 281 -36.39 -37.75 15.35
CA ILE A 281 -35.66 -37.04 16.39
C ILE A 281 -36.54 -35.90 16.91
N PRO A 282 -37.00 -35.94 18.15
CA PRO A 282 -37.83 -34.87 18.69
C PRO A 282 -36.98 -33.60 18.89
N ILE A 283 -37.46 -32.47 18.42
CA ILE A 283 -36.82 -31.16 18.63
C ILE A 283 -37.74 -30.24 19.43
N THR A 284 -37.17 -29.50 20.34
CA THR A 284 -37.86 -28.42 21.06
C THR A 284 -37.51 -27.09 20.41
N LEU A 285 -38.53 -26.37 19.93
CA LEU A 285 -38.33 -25.06 19.34
C LEU A 285 -38.05 -24.02 20.42
N ALA A 286 -37.04 -23.21 20.23
CA ALA A 286 -36.81 -22.06 21.12
C ALA A 286 -37.89 -21.00 20.87
N PRO A 287 -38.34 -20.30 21.92
CA PRO A 287 -39.37 -19.26 21.79
C PRO A 287 -38.93 -18.09 20.90
N ARG A 288 -37.64 -17.87 20.77
CA ARG A 288 -37.04 -16.87 19.87
C ARG A 288 -35.97 -17.51 19.02
N ILE A 289 -36.10 -17.39 17.71
CA ILE A 289 -35.21 -18.02 16.74
C ILE A 289 -34.39 -16.92 16.06
N PRO A 290 -33.05 -17.05 16.02
CA PRO A 290 -32.19 -16.06 15.39
C PRO A 290 -32.25 -16.15 13.87
N LEU A 291 -32.35 -15.00 13.21
CA LEU A 291 -32.15 -14.83 11.77
C LEU A 291 -30.68 -14.49 11.54
N ILE A 292 -29.98 -15.34 10.79
CA ILE A 292 -28.53 -15.22 10.55
C ILE A 292 -28.30 -14.95 9.06
N VAL A 293 -27.56 -13.89 8.76
CA VAL A 293 -27.10 -13.51 7.43
C VAL A 293 -25.59 -13.47 7.43
N ALA A 294 -24.92 -14.22 6.55
CA ALA A 294 -23.47 -14.25 6.44
C ALA A 294 -22.74 -14.36 7.80
N ASN A 295 -23.16 -15.25 8.70
CA ASN A 295 -22.63 -15.47 10.06
C ASN A 295 -22.90 -14.36 11.10
N ARG A 296 -23.62 -13.29 10.76
CA ARG A 296 -24.09 -12.29 11.73
C ARG A 296 -25.55 -12.50 12.06
N ARG A 297 -25.92 -12.39 13.32
CA ARG A 297 -27.33 -12.31 13.73
C ARG A 297 -27.87 -10.94 13.33
N LEU A 298 -28.97 -10.94 12.61
CA LEU A 298 -29.62 -9.72 12.14
C LEU A 298 -30.90 -9.43 12.93
N ALA A 299 -31.62 -10.48 13.30
CA ALA A 299 -32.92 -10.34 13.95
C ALA A 299 -33.26 -11.59 14.78
N TYR A 300 -34.32 -11.47 15.57
CA TYR A 300 -34.98 -12.57 16.23
C TYR A 300 -36.46 -12.59 15.82
N GLY A 301 -37.05 -13.79 15.79
CA GLY A 301 -38.45 -13.97 15.47
C GLY A 301 -39.00 -15.28 15.95
N THR A 302 -40.28 -15.45 15.80
CA THR A 302 -41.05 -16.69 16.08
C THR A 302 -41.35 -17.41 14.76
N ILE A 303 -41.35 -18.75 14.82
CA ILE A 303 -41.68 -19.57 13.67
C ILE A 303 -43.19 -19.78 13.57
N GLY A 304 -43.69 -19.75 12.36
CA GLY A 304 -45.07 -20.00 12.05
C GLY A 304 -45.24 -20.58 10.66
N GLU A 305 -46.49 -20.69 10.21
CA GLU A 305 -46.83 -21.10 8.87
C GLU A 305 -47.53 -19.94 8.15
N GLN A 306 -47.14 -19.71 6.92
CA GLN A 306 -47.81 -18.77 6.02
C GLN A 306 -47.98 -19.44 4.63
N GLU A 307 -49.21 -19.52 4.19
CA GLU A 307 -49.55 -20.11 2.89
C GLU A 307 -49.01 -21.54 2.66
N GLY A 308 -49.03 -22.39 3.71
CA GLY A 308 -48.51 -23.76 3.63
C GLY A 308 -46.99 -23.86 3.67
N ARG A 309 -46.28 -22.76 3.98
CA ARG A 309 -44.81 -22.71 4.08
C ARG A 309 -44.37 -22.29 5.45
N ALA A 310 -43.25 -22.87 5.92
CA ALA A 310 -42.62 -22.43 7.17
C ALA A 310 -42.16 -20.98 6.99
N ALA A 311 -42.55 -20.12 7.92
CA ALA A 311 -42.23 -18.70 7.92
C ALA A 311 -41.64 -18.27 9.25
N LEU A 312 -40.77 -17.25 9.27
CA LEU A 312 -40.25 -16.62 10.44
C LEU A 312 -40.83 -15.20 10.56
N MET A 313 -41.61 -14.95 11.60
CA MET A 313 -42.12 -13.62 11.93
C MET A 313 -41.06 -12.87 12.70
N ILE A 314 -40.53 -11.79 12.14
CA ILE A 314 -39.48 -10.95 12.79
C ILE A 314 -40.12 -10.12 13.89
N GLU A 315 -39.64 -10.26 15.13
CA GLU A 315 -40.09 -9.50 16.29
C GLU A 315 -39.12 -8.37 16.66
N GLN A 316 -37.81 -8.61 16.47
CA GLN A 316 -36.80 -7.64 16.86
C GLN A 316 -35.62 -7.69 15.86
N VAL A 317 -35.20 -6.53 15.37
CA VAL A 317 -34.01 -6.35 14.53
C VAL A 317 -32.87 -5.85 15.42
N GLU A 318 -31.71 -6.52 15.38
CA GLU A 318 -30.49 -6.02 16.01
C GLU A 318 -29.92 -4.88 15.13
N GLN A 319 -30.03 -3.64 15.62
CA GLN A 319 -29.33 -2.51 14.98
C GLN A 319 -27.83 -2.69 15.18
N GLY A 320 -27.10 -2.93 14.11
CA GLY A 320 -25.64 -3.01 14.14
C GLY A 320 -25.04 -1.66 14.54
N GLN A 321 -24.18 -1.69 15.54
CA GLN A 321 -23.22 -0.63 15.81
C GLN A 321 -22.08 -0.70 14.77
#